data_bc4ad27fdc5953c651fe050cbe2b26f6
#
_entry.id   bc4ad27fdc5953c651fe050cbe2b26f6
#
_cell.length_a   1.000
_cell.length_b   1.000
_cell.length_c   1.000
_cell.angle_alpha   90.00
_cell.angle_beta   90.00
_cell.angle_gamma   90.00
#
_symmetry.space_group_name_H-M   'P 1'
#
loop_
_entity.id
_entity.type
_entity.pdbx_description
1 polymer ?
#
loop_
_entity_poly.entity_id
_entity_poly.type
_entity_poly.pdbx_seq_one_letter_code
_entity_poly.pdbx_strand_id
1 'polypeptide(L)'
;MEIWDLYDEEGRKTGETWERSRVKEIPEGRYHLVCDILIRHEDGTFLLTLRDSRKKAFPGCWEASAGGAAQAGETPESAARREMREETGLEAEKLELIGITRNEKKRSTVYAYLATVNCAKDAIRLQEGETVDYRWIEPKTFFSLIPNEPVLVVQYPRYKPYLDQLEMD
;
A
#
# COMPACT_ATOMS: atom_id res chain seq x y z
N MET A 1 -17.97 0.76 11.41
CA MET A 1 -18.01 -0.45 10.56
C MET A 1 -17.54 -0.06 9.17
N GLU A 2 -16.52 -0.76 8.68
CA GLU A 2 -15.93 -0.46 7.35
C GLU A 2 -16.64 -1.26 6.27
N ILE A 3 -17.13 -0.56 5.25
CA ILE A 3 -17.84 -1.13 4.11
C ILE A 3 -17.01 -0.93 2.86
N TRP A 4 -16.92 -1.95 2.03
CA TRP A 4 -16.20 -1.96 0.76
C TRP A 4 -17.15 -2.12 -0.42
N ASP A 5 -16.79 -1.54 -1.56
CA ASP A 5 -17.38 -1.94 -2.84
C ASP A 5 -16.75 -3.25 -3.31
N LEU A 6 -17.53 -4.10 -3.96
CA LEU A 6 -17.01 -5.27 -4.64
C LEU A 6 -16.85 -5.03 -6.14
N TYR A 7 -15.80 -5.63 -6.67
CA TYR A 7 -15.40 -5.53 -8.07
C TYR A 7 -15.42 -6.90 -8.73
N ASP A 8 -15.67 -6.96 -10.03
CA ASP A 8 -15.58 -8.18 -10.82
C ASP A 8 -14.15 -8.51 -11.28
N GLU A 9 -14.00 -9.57 -12.06
CA GLU A 9 -12.70 -10.00 -12.59
C GLU A 9 -12.08 -8.99 -13.57
N GLU A 10 -12.87 -8.13 -14.19
CA GLU A 10 -12.43 -7.07 -15.09
C GLU A 10 -12.14 -5.74 -14.35
N GLY A 11 -12.27 -5.73 -13.02
CA GLY A 11 -12.00 -4.54 -12.21
C GLY A 11 -13.13 -3.51 -12.22
N ARG A 12 -14.36 -3.91 -12.60
CA ARG A 12 -15.54 -3.03 -12.62
C ARG A 12 -16.32 -3.19 -11.32
N LYS A 13 -16.90 -2.10 -10.83
CA LYS A 13 -17.78 -2.15 -9.66
C LYS A 13 -19.04 -2.98 -10.00
N THR A 14 -19.39 -3.89 -9.11
CA THR A 14 -20.56 -4.76 -9.28
C THR A 14 -21.87 -4.13 -8.78
N GLY A 15 -21.78 -3.06 -7.98
CA GLY A 15 -22.89 -2.50 -7.23
C GLY A 15 -23.14 -3.17 -5.87
N GLU A 16 -22.42 -4.27 -5.59
CA GLU A 16 -22.48 -4.94 -4.30
C GLU A 16 -21.53 -4.28 -3.30
N THR A 17 -21.93 -4.23 -2.04
CA THR A 17 -21.10 -3.78 -0.94
C THR A 17 -20.89 -4.90 0.06
N TRP A 18 -19.79 -4.83 0.84
CA TRP A 18 -19.41 -5.89 1.74
C TRP A 18 -18.80 -5.33 3.04
N GLU A 19 -19.14 -5.93 4.18
CA GLU A 19 -18.52 -5.57 5.45
C GLU A 19 -17.12 -6.19 5.57
N ARG A 20 -16.15 -5.40 6.00
CA ARG A 20 -14.77 -5.86 6.24
C ARG A 20 -14.71 -7.08 7.16
N SER A 21 -15.56 -7.11 8.20
CA SER A 21 -15.63 -8.23 9.14
C SER A 21 -15.92 -9.58 8.47
N ARG A 22 -16.55 -9.55 7.30
CA ARG A 22 -16.95 -10.72 6.53
C ARG A 22 -16.07 -10.96 5.30
N VAL A 23 -14.84 -10.49 5.30
CA VAL A 23 -13.90 -10.60 4.16
C VAL A 23 -13.72 -12.05 3.67
N LYS A 24 -13.74 -13.02 4.58
CA LYS A 24 -13.57 -14.44 4.22
C LYS A 24 -14.76 -15.03 3.48
N GLU A 25 -15.89 -14.36 3.51
CA GLU A 25 -17.14 -14.81 2.88
C GLU A 25 -17.34 -14.20 1.48
N ILE A 26 -16.39 -13.38 1.00
CA ILE A 26 -16.48 -12.77 -0.34
C ILE A 26 -16.59 -13.87 -1.38
N PRO A 27 -17.62 -13.85 -2.25
CA PRO A 27 -17.84 -14.89 -3.25
C PRO A 27 -16.71 -14.99 -4.27
N GLU A 28 -16.60 -16.14 -4.90
CA GLU A 28 -15.73 -16.32 -6.04
C GLU A 28 -16.07 -15.35 -7.18
N GLY A 29 -15.04 -14.82 -7.85
CA GLY A 29 -15.22 -13.81 -8.89
C GLY A 29 -15.58 -12.41 -8.37
N ARG A 30 -15.51 -12.20 -7.04
CA ARG A 30 -15.69 -10.90 -6.40
C ARG A 30 -14.45 -10.54 -5.61
N TYR A 31 -14.08 -9.26 -5.65
CA TYR A 31 -12.84 -8.76 -5.06
C TYR A 31 -13.08 -7.42 -4.38
N HIS A 32 -12.47 -7.22 -3.22
CA HIS A 32 -12.34 -5.88 -2.66
C HIS A 32 -11.05 -5.24 -3.16
N LEU A 33 -10.95 -3.92 -3.08
CA LEU A 33 -9.80 -3.17 -3.58
C LEU A 33 -8.87 -2.79 -2.43
N VAL A 34 -7.58 -3.04 -2.64
CA VAL A 34 -6.52 -2.67 -1.71
C VAL A 34 -5.54 -1.76 -2.46
N CYS A 35 -5.04 -0.74 -1.78
CA CYS A 35 -3.99 0.13 -2.30
C CYS A 35 -2.70 -0.11 -1.53
N ASP A 36 -1.59 -0.21 -2.26
CA ASP A 36 -0.23 -0.13 -1.72
C ASP A 36 0.45 1.10 -2.28
N ILE A 37 1.11 1.87 -1.45
CA ILE A 37 1.76 3.11 -1.84
C ILE A 37 3.23 3.06 -1.47
N LEU A 38 4.10 3.06 -2.50
CA LEU A 38 5.54 3.26 -2.33
C LEU A 38 5.81 4.76 -2.37
N ILE A 39 6.28 5.32 -1.25
CA ILE A 39 6.55 6.75 -1.13
C ILE A 39 8.02 7.00 -1.40
N ARG A 40 8.29 7.84 -2.41
CA ARG A 40 9.63 8.28 -2.81
C ARG A 40 9.75 9.79 -2.63
N HIS A 41 10.79 10.20 -1.95
CA HIS A 41 11.18 11.60 -1.88
C HIS A 41 11.88 12.04 -3.17
N GLU A 42 11.81 13.33 -3.53
CA GLU A 42 12.50 13.87 -4.71
C GLU A 42 14.01 13.67 -4.68
N ASP A 43 14.61 13.52 -3.50
CA ASP A 43 16.04 13.19 -3.38
C ASP A 43 16.39 11.74 -3.73
N GLY A 44 15.39 10.91 -4.06
CA GLY A 44 15.55 9.52 -4.46
C GLY A 44 15.37 8.49 -3.36
N THR A 45 15.25 8.90 -2.10
CA THR A 45 15.04 7.96 -0.98
C THR A 45 13.61 7.44 -0.91
N PHE A 46 13.45 6.22 -0.40
CA PHE A 46 12.16 5.60 -0.13
C PHE A 46 11.81 5.67 1.35
N LEU A 47 10.52 5.84 1.64
CA LEU A 47 10.01 5.75 3.00
C LEU A 47 9.72 4.30 3.37
N LEU A 48 10.31 3.83 4.46
CA LEU A 48 9.88 2.63 5.15
C LEU A 48 9.16 3.01 6.44
N THR A 49 8.12 2.26 6.78
CA THR A 49 7.41 2.40 8.05
C THR A 49 7.45 1.08 8.82
N LEU A 50 7.56 1.16 10.14
CA LEU A 50 7.60 -0.01 11.02
C LEU A 50 6.20 -0.29 11.55
N ARG A 51 5.67 -1.46 11.25
CA ARG A 51 4.35 -1.90 11.71
C ARG A 51 4.34 -2.07 13.23
N ASP A 52 3.24 -1.62 13.85
CA ASP A 52 3.04 -1.81 15.28
C ASP A 52 3.08 -3.32 15.63
N SER A 53 3.75 -3.65 16.73
CA SER A 53 3.85 -5.04 17.20
C SER A 53 2.51 -5.67 17.61
N ARG A 54 1.48 -4.85 17.78
CA ARG A 54 0.11 -5.28 18.09
C ARG A 54 -0.71 -5.66 16.85
N LYS A 55 -0.20 -5.42 15.63
CA LYS A 55 -0.88 -5.80 14.39
C LYS A 55 -0.98 -7.32 14.26
N LYS A 56 -2.12 -7.81 13.77
CA LYS A 56 -2.35 -9.26 13.57
C LYS A 56 -1.49 -9.83 12.45
N ALA A 57 -1.29 -9.06 11.38
CA ALA A 57 -0.47 -9.46 10.24
C ALA A 57 0.87 -8.75 10.28
N PHE A 58 1.95 -9.53 10.18
CA PHE A 58 3.33 -9.03 10.12
C PHE A 58 3.67 -8.02 11.24
N PRO A 59 3.44 -8.34 12.54
CA PRO A 59 3.76 -7.42 13.63
C PRO A 59 5.27 -7.12 13.67
N GLY A 60 5.61 -5.85 13.89
CA GLY A 60 7.02 -5.43 14.04
C GLY A 60 7.87 -5.53 12.79
N CYS A 61 7.26 -5.64 11.61
CA CYS A 61 7.98 -5.70 10.33
C CYS A 61 8.01 -4.34 9.62
N TRP A 62 9.07 -4.10 8.86
CA TRP A 62 9.17 -2.94 7.98
C TRP A 62 8.35 -3.15 6.71
N GLU A 63 7.72 -2.10 6.23
CA GLU A 63 6.93 -2.08 4.99
C GLU A 63 7.18 -0.80 4.18
N ALA A 64 6.89 -0.87 2.90
CA ALA A 64 7.06 0.26 1.96
C ALA A 64 5.69 0.62 1.34
N SER A 65 5.08 1.68 1.69
CA SER A 65 5.32 2.63 2.79
C SER A 65 4.02 2.80 3.57
N ALA A 66 2.88 2.75 2.85
CA ALA A 66 1.51 2.87 3.37
C ALA A 66 0.55 2.02 2.53
N GLY A 67 -0.61 1.71 3.05
CA GLY A 67 -1.63 0.96 2.29
C GLY A 67 -2.83 0.57 3.12
N GLY A 68 -3.89 0.20 2.44
CA GLY A 68 -5.12 -0.24 3.06
C GLY A 68 -6.23 -0.48 2.05
N ALA A 69 -7.38 -0.92 2.54
CA ALA A 69 -8.53 -1.21 1.70
C ALA A 69 -9.30 0.07 1.34
N ALA A 70 -9.76 0.14 0.09
CA ALA A 70 -10.66 1.19 -0.34
C ALA A 70 -12.04 1.02 0.32
N GLN A 71 -12.59 2.10 0.82
CA GLN A 71 -13.94 2.15 1.34
C GLN A 71 -14.97 2.29 0.23
N ALA A 72 -16.20 1.91 0.51
CA ALA A 72 -17.29 2.08 -0.45
C ALA A 72 -17.42 3.54 -0.91
N GLY A 73 -17.55 3.73 -2.21
CA GLY A 73 -17.61 5.06 -2.83
C GLY A 73 -16.27 5.67 -3.22
N GLU A 74 -15.15 5.13 -2.74
CA GLU A 74 -13.84 5.61 -3.12
C GLU A 74 -13.41 5.09 -4.50
N THR A 75 -12.57 5.88 -5.17
CA THR A 75 -11.76 5.41 -6.31
C THR A 75 -10.45 4.83 -5.79
N PRO A 76 -9.70 4.03 -6.57
CA PRO A 76 -8.37 3.57 -6.17
C PRO A 76 -7.45 4.73 -5.76
N GLU A 77 -7.43 5.80 -6.54
CA GLU A 77 -6.61 6.97 -6.26
C GLU A 77 -7.02 7.70 -4.97
N SER A 78 -8.33 7.91 -4.77
CA SER A 78 -8.80 8.59 -3.55
C SER A 78 -8.51 7.76 -2.29
N ALA A 79 -8.65 6.44 -2.37
CA ALA A 79 -8.28 5.53 -1.29
C ALA A 79 -6.79 5.60 -0.98
N ALA A 80 -5.93 5.57 -2.01
CA ALA A 80 -4.48 5.67 -1.85
C ALA A 80 -4.07 6.99 -1.17
N ARG A 81 -4.64 8.11 -1.59
CA ARG A 81 -4.37 9.42 -0.97
C ARG A 81 -4.82 9.48 0.48
N ARG A 82 -5.98 8.91 0.79
CA ARG A 82 -6.51 8.84 2.16
C ARG A 82 -5.60 8.00 3.06
N GLU A 83 -5.25 6.79 2.63
CA GLU A 83 -4.37 5.89 3.41
C GLU A 83 -2.99 6.53 3.65
N MET A 84 -2.40 7.12 2.62
CA MET A 84 -1.12 7.81 2.74
C MET A 84 -1.18 8.93 3.80
N ARG A 85 -2.23 9.75 3.76
CA ARG A 85 -2.44 10.85 4.72
C ARG A 85 -2.65 10.31 6.13
N GLU A 86 -3.49 9.30 6.31
CA GLU A 86 -3.80 8.72 7.62
C GLU A 86 -2.56 8.08 8.25
N GLU A 87 -1.80 7.30 7.49
CA GLU A 87 -0.67 6.54 8.03
C GLU A 87 0.62 7.35 8.16
N THR A 88 0.82 8.35 7.32
CA THR A 88 2.09 9.10 7.28
C THR A 88 1.97 10.62 7.46
N GLY A 89 0.76 11.16 7.34
CA GLY A 89 0.54 12.61 7.34
C GLY A 89 0.96 13.31 6.05
N LEU A 90 1.43 12.58 5.05
CA LEU A 90 1.96 13.16 3.80
C LEU A 90 0.91 13.25 2.70
N GLU A 91 1.09 14.26 1.85
CA GLU A 91 0.37 14.42 0.58
C GLU A 91 1.34 14.17 -0.58
N ALA A 92 0.87 13.43 -1.58
CA ALA A 92 1.65 13.21 -2.79
C ALA A 92 1.56 14.41 -3.73
N GLU A 93 2.69 14.90 -4.20
CA GLU A 93 2.74 15.86 -5.31
C GLU A 93 2.34 15.18 -6.62
N LYS A 94 2.79 13.94 -6.78
CA LYS A 94 2.47 13.08 -7.92
C LYS A 94 2.14 11.69 -7.40
N LEU A 95 1.05 11.11 -7.89
CA LEU A 95 0.63 9.75 -7.59
C LEU A 95 0.43 8.98 -8.89
N GLU A 96 1.25 7.96 -9.12
CA GLU A 96 1.26 7.17 -10.34
C GLU A 96 0.89 5.72 -10.07
N LEU A 97 -0.07 5.20 -10.82
CA LEU A 97 -0.38 3.76 -10.79
C LEU A 97 0.77 3.01 -11.48
N ILE A 98 1.42 2.09 -10.76
CA ILE A 98 2.57 1.34 -11.26
C ILE A 98 2.29 -0.16 -11.44
N GLY A 99 1.20 -0.66 -10.90
CA GLY A 99 0.84 -2.06 -11.07
C GLY A 99 -0.53 -2.40 -10.49
N ILE A 100 -1.13 -3.44 -11.04
CA ILE A 100 -2.37 -4.02 -10.54
C ILE A 100 -2.14 -5.53 -10.43
N THR A 101 -2.36 -6.09 -9.24
CA THR A 101 -2.22 -7.52 -8.98
C THR A 101 -3.47 -8.06 -8.30
N ARG A 102 -3.82 -9.31 -8.60
CA ARG A 102 -4.95 -9.98 -7.98
C ARG A 102 -4.47 -11.05 -7.02
N ASN A 103 -5.12 -11.12 -5.87
CA ASN A 103 -4.92 -12.17 -4.91
C ASN A 103 -6.22 -12.97 -4.75
N GLU A 104 -6.29 -14.13 -5.43
CA GLU A 104 -7.47 -15.00 -5.41
C GLU A 104 -7.78 -15.50 -4.01
N LYS A 105 -6.77 -15.85 -3.25
CA LYS A 105 -6.93 -16.38 -1.89
C LYS A 105 -7.53 -15.34 -0.93
N LYS A 106 -7.13 -14.09 -1.07
CA LYS A 106 -7.64 -12.99 -0.23
C LYS A 106 -8.83 -12.27 -0.84
N ARG A 107 -9.27 -12.67 -2.03
CA ARG A 107 -10.35 -11.98 -2.76
C ARG A 107 -10.10 -10.48 -2.86
N SER A 108 -8.88 -10.10 -3.21
CA SER A 108 -8.50 -8.69 -3.34
C SER A 108 -7.79 -8.39 -4.64
N THR A 109 -8.02 -7.20 -5.16
CA THR A 109 -7.22 -6.61 -6.24
C THR A 109 -6.40 -5.48 -5.64
N VAL A 110 -5.08 -5.54 -5.81
CA VAL A 110 -4.14 -4.57 -5.26
C VAL A 110 -3.72 -3.59 -6.34
N TYR A 111 -3.97 -2.32 -6.10
CA TYR A 111 -3.50 -1.19 -6.91
C TYR A 111 -2.25 -0.63 -6.24
N ALA A 112 -1.11 -0.77 -6.89
CA ALA A 112 0.17 -0.27 -6.41
C ALA A 112 0.48 1.10 -7.02
N TYR A 113 0.79 2.06 -6.16
CA TYR A 113 1.09 3.44 -6.55
C TYR A 113 2.50 3.83 -6.15
N LEU A 114 3.13 4.66 -6.98
CA LEU A 114 4.31 5.44 -6.62
C LEU A 114 3.84 6.85 -6.25
N ALA A 115 4.11 7.27 -5.02
CA ALA A 115 3.85 8.63 -4.57
C ALA A 115 5.17 9.39 -4.48
N THR A 116 5.27 10.51 -5.17
CA THR A 116 6.42 11.42 -5.07
C THR A 116 6.10 12.54 -4.11
N VAL A 117 7.00 12.79 -3.17
CA VAL A 117 6.89 13.85 -2.15
C VAL A 117 8.12 14.74 -2.14
N ASN A 118 7.94 15.99 -1.72
CA ASN A 118 9.01 16.97 -1.52
C ASN A 118 8.80 17.68 -0.18
N CYS A 119 8.55 16.91 0.86
CA CYS A 119 8.34 17.40 2.22
C CYS A 119 9.65 17.43 3.01
N ALA A 120 9.65 18.10 4.17
CA ALA A 120 10.67 17.87 5.18
C ALA A 120 10.61 16.39 5.61
N LYS A 121 11.74 15.73 5.70
CA LYS A 121 11.79 14.28 5.98
C LYS A 121 11.33 13.92 7.40
N ASP A 122 11.27 14.87 8.30
CA ASP A 122 10.74 14.73 9.66
C ASP A 122 9.27 15.16 9.78
N ALA A 123 8.61 15.49 8.67
CA ALA A 123 7.19 15.85 8.63
C ALA A 123 6.23 14.66 8.80
N ILE A 124 6.76 13.46 8.99
CA ILE A 124 5.98 12.24 9.15
C ILE A 124 5.15 12.28 10.42
N ARG A 125 3.86 11.93 10.30
CA ARG A 125 2.95 11.73 11.44
C ARG A 125 2.39 10.33 11.37
N LEU A 126 2.94 9.45 12.21
CA LEU A 126 2.53 8.06 12.26
C LEU A 126 1.16 7.90 12.89
N GLN A 127 0.34 7.02 12.32
CA GLN A 127 -0.96 6.68 12.86
C GLN A 127 -0.79 5.72 14.04
N GLU A 128 -1.34 6.09 15.19
CA GLU A 128 -1.32 5.25 16.39
C GLU A 128 -2.00 3.90 16.13
N GLY A 129 -1.36 2.83 16.58
CA GLY A 129 -1.86 1.47 16.40
C GLY A 129 -1.56 0.85 15.05
N GLU A 130 -1.05 1.62 14.07
CA GLU A 130 -0.68 1.14 12.74
C GLU A 130 0.83 1.04 12.59
N THR A 131 1.53 2.13 12.80
CA THR A 131 2.99 2.25 12.63
C THR A 131 3.64 2.95 13.80
N VAL A 132 4.89 2.59 14.13
CA VAL A 132 5.59 3.08 15.32
C VAL A 132 6.94 3.74 15.03
N ASP A 133 7.47 3.61 13.82
CA ASP A 133 8.74 4.20 13.40
C ASP A 133 8.78 4.36 11.89
N TYR A 134 9.73 5.14 11.39
CA TYR A 134 9.95 5.32 9.96
C TYR A 134 11.42 5.55 9.64
N ARG A 135 11.79 5.27 8.39
CA ARG A 135 13.12 5.53 7.84
C ARG A 135 13.02 5.96 6.39
N TRP A 136 13.87 6.91 6.01
CA TRP A 136 14.15 7.21 4.60
C TRP A 136 15.43 6.47 4.21
N ILE A 137 15.38 5.65 3.17
CA ILE A 137 16.50 4.81 2.77
C ILE A 137 16.82 4.97 1.29
N GLU A 138 18.09 4.84 0.96
CA GLU A 138 18.56 4.82 -0.43
C GLU A 138 18.01 3.60 -1.17
N PRO A 139 17.77 3.70 -2.51
CA PRO A 139 17.30 2.56 -3.29
C PRO A 139 18.15 1.31 -3.14
N LYS A 140 19.47 1.44 -3.12
CA LYS A 140 20.38 0.32 -2.92
C LYS A 140 20.15 -0.41 -1.60
N THR A 141 19.94 0.33 -0.52
CA THR A 141 19.62 -0.23 0.81
C THR A 141 18.24 -0.90 0.77
N PHE A 142 17.27 -0.28 0.13
CA PHE A 142 15.93 -0.85 -0.07
C PHE A 142 16.01 -2.24 -0.73
N PHE A 143 16.71 -2.36 -1.85
CA PHE A 143 16.89 -3.65 -2.55
C PHE A 143 17.56 -4.70 -1.67
N SER A 144 18.54 -4.31 -0.85
CA SER A 144 19.23 -5.25 0.04
C SER A 144 18.34 -5.76 1.18
N LEU A 145 17.32 -4.99 1.59
CA LEU A 145 16.40 -5.37 2.66
C LEU A 145 15.29 -6.32 2.19
N ILE A 146 14.89 -6.26 0.92
CA ILE A 146 13.75 -7.03 0.39
C ILE A 146 13.81 -8.51 0.78
N PRO A 147 14.92 -9.25 0.60
CA PRO A 147 14.94 -10.69 0.89
C PRO A 147 14.74 -11.03 2.37
N ASN A 148 15.00 -10.08 3.26
CA ASN A 148 15.04 -10.31 4.71
C ASN A 148 13.84 -9.74 5.46
N GLU A 149 12.99 -8.95 4.78
CA GLU A 149 11.81 -8.32 5.37
C GLU A 149 10.53 -8.95 4.82
N PRO A 150 9.75 -9.68 5.64
CA PRO A 150 8.59 -10.45 5.15
C PRO A 150 7.57 -9.64 4.37
N VAL A 151 7.29 -8.40 4.78
CA VAL A 151 6.33 -7.54 4.07
C VAL A 151 6.91 -7.07 2.73
N LEU A 152 8.20 -6.71 2.68
CA LEU A 152 8.84 -6.28 1.44
C LEU A 152 8.88 -7.41 0.41
N VAL A 153 9.06 -8.66 0.84
CA VAL A 153 8.96 -9.85 -0.04
C VAL A 153 7.58 -9.92 -0.70
N VAL A 154 6.52 -9.67 0.06
CA VAL A 154 5.13 -9.66 -0.46
C VAL A 154 4.87 -8.47 -1.36
N GLN A 155 5.39 -7.30 -1.02
CA GLN A 155 5.17 -6.06 -1.76
C GLN A 155 6.01 -5.94 -3.03
N TYR A 156 7.18 -6.56 -3.06
CA TYR A 156 8.11 -6.44 -4.20
C TYR A 156 7.46 -6.72 -5.56
N PRO A 157 6.72 -7.82 -5.76
CA PRO A 157 6.04 -8.07 -7.05
C PRO A 157 5.06 -6.98 -7.45
N ARG A 158 4.46 -6.29 -6.49
CA ARG A 158 3.50 -5.20 -6.72
C ARG A 158 4.18 -3.94 -7.25
N TYR A 159 5.39 -3.65 -6.75
CA TYR A 159 6.19 -2.49 -7.15
C TYR A 159 7.20 -2.79 -8.26
N LYS A 160 7.36 -4.07 -8.63
CA LYS A 160 8.37 -4.54 -9.59
C LYS A 160 8.39 -3.77 -10.91
N PRO A 161 7.26 -3.44 -11.56
CA PRO A 161 7.29 -2.69 -12.81
C PRO A 161 8.02 -1.35 -12.73
N TYR A 162 7.99 -0.71 -11.57
CA TYR A 162 8.74 0.51 -11.32
C TYR A 162 10.18 0.22 -10.85
N LEU A 163 10.34 -0.71 -9.90
CA LEU A 163 11.66 -1.00 -9.30
C LEU A 163 12.65 -1.55 -10.32
N ASP A 164 12.21 -2.34 -11.29
CA ASP A 164 13.06 -2.86 -12.35
C ASP A 164 13.69 -1.74 -13.21
N GLN A 165 13.01 -0.59 -13.33
CA GLN A 165 13.55 0.57 -14.06
C GLN A 165 14.73 1.20 -13.31
N LEU A 166 14.75 1.12 -11.99
CA LEU A 166 15.82 1.65 -11.15
C LEU A 166 17.07 0.76 -11.15
N GLU A 167 16.90 -0.56 -11.27
CA GLU A 167 18.02 -1.49 -11.33
C GLU A 167 18.80 -1.39 -12.64
N MET A 168 18.21 -0.83 -13.70
CA MET A 168 18.82 -0.66 -15.00
C MET A 168 19.66 0.62 -15.13
N ASP A 169 19.54 1.53 -14.19
CA ASP A 169 20.30 2.78 -14.11
C ASP A 169 21.50 2.63 -13.16
#